data_49ca1cd8af33b77b3f584ff0ddde693c
#
_entry.id   49ca1cd8af33b77b3f584ff0ddde693c
#
_cell.length_a   1.000
_cell.length_b   1.000
_cell.length_c   1.000
_cell.angle_alpha   90.00
_cell.angle_beta   90.00
_cell.angle_gamma   90.00
#
_symmetry.space_group_name_H-M   'P 1'
#
loop_
_entity.id
_entity.type
_entity.pdbx_description
1 polymer ?
#
loop_
_entity_poly.entity_id
_entity_poly.type
_entity_poly.pdbx_seq_one_letter_code
_entity_poly.pdbx_strand_id
1 'polypeptide(L)'
;MMFTNRFFWPVYGALVLMLASCADGGKYVNALPEDAAAVVAVNLEQMAGKSGADKSTVEAAVGALKSEMRGAEGLIDRIVEDPSESGLELTDKVYFFASPQGGTIGMLARVSSGSKMDRLMEVLQEQRICESLVESDGCTWTVVGGTALAAYTDEAFLLLAGTDGGDPKDLQHRASMWLRQKEEGGFAAQSGFGKVKDSAKDVAALVSLALMPRQYMAPLTMGVSADLRLEDVRSFLTLNFEEGMVVLESELMTTDKLTERIWKMQMEATGEVKGNYMDLFPANTGLWMTGNVDGGKLYSLLCENPTIRRQFENSMMPIDFQMIFNSMKGDMVFAMPEPQRSAAFIAYADVTNHDFLRTFEDLKPLLALTGGMMRLVNLSQEEYEFRITDASMMGLGAGAASFWFGVRNGHFYLTNDRSLVDCRVPGLTLRNCEWSGEVKGKRYFVSLNLRMMGEESGMWTSVQGMSPVFFVLRLSDYLVIKSDDGKTVRMEWKMRNREENALKQLVENN
;
A
#
# COMPACT_ATOMS: atom_id res chain seq x y z
N MET A 1 4.94 12.89 15.69
CA MET A 1 6.29 12.79 16.21
C MET A 1 7.20 12.73 14.99
N MET A 2 7.86 13.83 14.66
CA MET A 2 8.72 13.96 13.47
C MET A 2 10.03 13.21 13.73
N PHE A 3 10.26 12.15 12.96
CA PHE A 3 11.57 11.51 12.88
C PHE A 3 12.48 12.38 12.01
N THR A 4 13.12 13.36 12.61
CA THR A 4 14.26 14.06 12.02
C THR A 4 15.52 13.24 12.32
N ASN A 5 15.71 12.13 11.65
CA ASN A 5 16.96 11.41 11.72
C ASN A 5 17.78 11.74 10.46
N ARG A 6 18.64 12.76 10.56
CA ARG A 6 19.56 13.23 9.51
C ARG A 6 20.55 12.16 9.00
N PHE A 7 20.55 10.97 9.62
CA PHE A 7 21.50 9.91 9.32
C PHE A 7 21.06 8.95 8.20
N PHE A 8 19.76 8.87 7.88
CA PHE A 8 19.26 7.94 6.85
C PHE A 8 19.44 8.44 5.41
N TRP A 9 19.53 9.73 5.18
CA TRP A 9 19.65 10.31 3.84
C TRP A 9 20.99 10.05 3.13
N PRO A 10 22.17 10.11 3.81
CA PRO A 10 23.45 9.82 3.12
C PRO A 10 23.59 8.34 2.72
N VAL A 11 23.00 7.42 3.50
CA VAL A 11 23.03 5.98 3.18
C VAL A 11 22.20 5.66 1.92
N TYR A 12 21.10 6.38 1.69
CA TYR A 12 20.30 6.26 0.48
C TYR A 12 21.05 6.76 -0.77
N GLY A 13 21.82 7.83 -0.66
CA GLY A 13 22.60 8.37 -1.77
C GLY A 13 23.75 7.45 -2.21
N ALA A 14 24.37 6.73 -1.28
CA ALA A 14 25.44 5.80 -1.59
C ALA A 14 24.97 4.51 -2.28
N LEU A 15 23.71 4.12 -2.06
CA LEU A 15 23.15 2.88 -2.60
C LEU A 15 22.80 2.95 -4.09
N VAL A 16 22.68 4.15 -4.68
CA VAL A 16 22.23 4.36 -6.07
C VAL A 16 23.37 4.17 -7.10
N LEU A 17 24.61 4.02 -6.67
CA LEU A 17 25.79 4.19 -7.54
C LEU A 17 26.45 2.91 -8.07
N MET A 18 25.87 1.70 -7.88
CA MET A 18 26.67 0.50 -8.06
C MET A 18 26.06 -0.55 -9.01
N LEU A 19 26.73 -0.83 -10.13
CA LEU A 19 26.29 -1.78 -11.17
C LEU A 19 27.37 -2.81 -11.57
N ALA A 20 26.90 -4.02 -11.75
CA ALA A 20 27.25 -5.16 -12.63
C ALA A 20 28.08 -6.31 -12.07
N SER A 21 27.42 -7.45 -11.87
CA SER A 21 27.86 -8.83 -12.16
C SER A 21 26.83 -9.86 -11.72
N CYS A 22 26.60 -10.92 -12.50
CA CYS A 22 25.67 -12.02 -12.20
C CYS A 22 26.28 -12.99 -11.18
N ALA A 23 25.57 -13.30 -10.09
CA ALA A 23 25.94 -14.37 -9.18
C ALA A 23 24.73 -15.11 -8.58
N ASP A 24 24.88 -16.42 -8.38
CA ASP A 24 23.95 -17.35 -7.72
C ASP A 24 23.62 -16.86 -6.31
N GLY A 25 22.33 -16.90 -5.92
CA GLY A 25 21.86 -16.44 -4.60
C GLY A 25 22.60 -17.18 -3.46
N GLY A 26 23.57 -16.49 -2.85
CA GLY A 26 24.46 -17.04 -1.83
C GLY A 26 23.77 -17.32 -0.50
N LYS A 27 24.48 -17.98 0.41
CA LYS A 27 24.03 -18.33 1.77
C LYS A 27 23.79 -17.13 2.68
N TYR A 28 24.17 -15.91 2.25
CA TYR A 28 24.01 -14.70 3.05
C TYR A 28 22.55 -14.45 3.49
N VAL A 29 21.57 -14.86 2.69
CA VAL A 29 20.14 -14.73 3.04
C VAL A 29 19.75 -15.50 4.31
N ASN A 30 20.58 -16.47 4.74
CA ASN A 30 20.36 -17.18 5.99
C ASN A 30 20.44 -16.26 7.21
N ALA A 31 21.12 -15.11 7.10
CA ALA A 31 21.21 -14.12 8.16
C ALA A 31 19.93 -13.29 8.37
N LEU A 32 18.87 -13.52 7.58
CA LEU A 32 17.55 -12.91 7.83
C LEU A 32 16.92 -13.55 9.08
N PRO A 33 16.49 -12.75 10.06
CA PRO A 33 15.93 -13.26 11.32
C PRO A 33 14.63 -14.04 11.10
N GLU A 34 14.49 -15.18 11.78
CA GLU A 34 13.30 -16.03 11.71
C GLU A 34 12.00 -15.26 12.05
N ASP A 35 12.08 -14.37 13.04
CA ASP A 35 10.95 -13.56 13.53
C ASP A 35 10.67 -12.32 12.70
N ALA A 36 11.33 -12.12 11.54
CA ALA A 36 11.07 -10.97 10.71
C ALA A 36 9.58 -10.89 10.29
N ALA A 37 8.95 -9.78 10.62
CA ALA A 37 7.58 -9.50 10.21
C ALA A 37 7.50 -8.85 8.82
N ALA A 38 8.60 -8.28 8.34
CA ALA A 38 8.76 -7.80 6.97
C ALA A 38 10.17 -8.10 6.48
N VAL A 39 10.26 -8.58 5.24
CA VAL A 39 11.51 -8.71 4.48
C VAL A 39 11.26 -8.11 3.09
N VAL A 40 12.06 -7.14 2.72
CA VAL A 40 12.00 -6.42 1.43
C VAL A 40 13.31 -6.62 0.69
N ALA A 41 13.26 -7.25 -0.46
CA ALA A 41 14.38 -7.43 -1.37
C ALA A 41 14.36 -6.31 -2.43
N VAL A 42 15.49 -5.67 -2.62
CA VAL A 42 15.67 -4.60 -3.61
C VAL A 42 16.73 -5.02 -4.63
N ASN A 43 16.38 -4.95 -5.91
CA ASN A 43 17.31 -5.16 -7.02
C ASN A 43 17.94 -3.82 -7.39
N LEU A 44 19.09 -3.53 -6.79
CA LEU A 44 19.76 -2.24 -6.97
C LEU A 44 20.23 -2.03 -8.41
N GLU A 45 20.72 -3.07 -9.06
CA GLU A 45 21.19 -3.03 -10.45
C GLU A 45 20.06 -2.59 -11.40
N GLN A 46 18.90 -3.25 -11.30
CA GLN A 46 17.75 -2.90 -12.14
C GLN A 46 17.27 -1.47 -11.87
N MET A 47 17.18 -1.09 -10.59
CA MET A 47 16.73 0.25 -10.21
C MET A 47 17.69 1.33 -10.73
N ALA A 48 18.98 1.13 -10.62
CA ALA A 48 19.97 2.08 -11.15
C ALA A 48 19.87 2.19 -12.67
N GLY A 49 19.74 1.08 -13.41
CA GLY A 49 19.52 1.10 -14.85
C GLY A 49 18.25 1.84 -15.28
N LYS A 50 17.20 1.78 -14.47
CA LYS A 50 15.90 2.43 -14.72
C LYS A 50 15.83 3.88 -14.26
N SER A 51 16.68 4.28 -13.31
CA SER A 51 16.67 5.63 -12.73
C SER A 51 17.06 6.71 -13.73
N GLY A 52 17.72 6.32 -14.84
CA GLY A 52 18.27 7.27 -15.81
C GLY A 52 19.29 8.23 -15.20
N ALA A 53 19.81 7.89 -14.00
CA ALA A 53 20.77 8.72 -13.30
C ALA A 53 21.95 9.01 -14.23
N ASP A 54 21.98 10.22 -14.74
CA ASP A 54 23.07 10.71 -15.56
C ASP A 54 24.31 11.01 -14.69
N LYS A 55 25.42 11.25 -15.35
CA LYS A 55 26.68 11.58 -14.66
C LYS A 55 26.52 12.75 -13.69
N SER A 56 25.67 13.73 -14.00
CA SER A 56 25.46 14.92 -13.17
C SER A 56 24.67 14.61 -11.87
N THR A 57 23.66 13.76 -11.96
CA THR A 57 22.88 13.28 -10.80
C THR A 57 23.75 12.44 -9.86
N VAL A 58 24.57 11.55 -10.46
CA VAL A 58 25.56 10.76 -9.73
C VAL A 58 26.59 11.67 -9.05
N GLU A 59 27.16 12.63 -9.77
CA GLU A 59 28.14 13.61 -9.24
C GLU A 59 27.52 14.45 -8.09
N ALA A 60 26.27 14.86 -8.20
CA ALA A 60 25.57 15.60 -7.13
C ALA A 60 25.40 14.74 -5.86
N ALA A 61 24.94 13.48 -5.99
CA ALA A 61 24.79 12.55 -4.89
C ALA A 61 26.15 12.23 -4.24
N VAL A 62 27.19 12.00 -5.04
CA VAL A 62 28.58 11.80 -4.61
C VAL A 62 29.12 13.05 -3.89
N GLY A 63 28.84 14.23 -4.41
CA GLY A 63 29.20 15.50 -3.80
C GLY A 63 28.57 15.70 -2.41
N ALA A 64 27.28 15.35 -2.28
CA ALA A 64 26.59 15.35 -0.99
C ALA A 64 27.23 14.37 0.00
N LEU A 65 27.49 13.12 -0.45
CA LEU A 65 28.14 12.09 0.36
C LEU A 65 29.53 12.52 0.83
N LYS A 66 30.35 13.06 -0.09
CA LYS A 66 31.69 13.61 0.24
C LYS A 66 31.62 14.76 1.25
N SER A 67 30.61 15.61 1.15
CA SER A 67 30.44 16.73 2.11
C SER A 67 30.14 16.26 3.53
N GLU A 68 29.46 15.13 3.66
CA GLU A 68 29.12 14.50 4.94
C GLU A 68 30.27 13.61 5.47
N MET A 69 30.98 12.95 4.56
CA MET A 69 32.08 12.02 4.88
C MET A 69 33.45 12.64 4.55
N ARG A 70 33.72 13.83 5.12
CA ARG A 70 34.98 14.54 4.89
C ARG A 70 36.18 13.68 5.31
N GLY A 71 37.13 13.52 4.38
CA GLY A 71 38.33 12.70 4.53
C GLY A 71 38.23 11.28 3.94
N ALA A 72 37.03 10.84 3.57
CA ALA A 72 36.80 9.58 2.86
C ALA A 72 36.65 9.78 1.33
N GLU A 73 36.90 11.01 0.81
CA GLU A 73 36.65 11.39 -0.58
C GLU A 73 37.33 10.43 -1.58
N GLY A 74 38.58 10.05 -1.30
CA GLY A 74 39.32 9.13 -2.16
C GLY A 74 38.82 7.69 -2.16
N LEU A 75 38.14 7.23 -1.07
CA LEU A 75 37.47 5.93 -1.03
C LEU A 75 36.14 6.02 -1.77
N ILE A 76 35.40 7.10 -1.56
CA ILE A 76 34.12 7.34 -2.26
C ILE A 76 34.35 7.38 -3.76
N ASP A 77 35.41 8.07 -4.25
CA ASP A 77 35.71 8.09 -5.67
C ASP A 77 36.00 6.71 -6.24
N ARG A 78 36.78 5.89 -5.53
CA ARG A 78 37.02 4.49 -5.96
C ARG A 78 35.79 3.64 -5.98
N ILE A 79 34.94 3.74 -4.95
CA ILE A 79 33.67 2.99 -4.89
C ILE A 79 32.71 3.45 -5.99
N VAL A 80 32.72 4.72 -6.36
CA VAL A 80 31.93 5.25 -7.47
C VAL A 80 32.45 4.76 -8.82
N GLU A 81 33.79 4.71 -9.00
CA GLU A 81 34.41 4.17 -10.20
C GLU A 81 34.27 2.65 -10.30
N ASP A 82 34.46 1.95 -9.21
CA ASP A 82 34.31 0.50 -9.10
C ASP A 82 33.57 0.13 -7.79
N PRO A 83 32.27 -0.12 -7.86
CA PRO A 83 31.46 -0.50 -6.71
C PRO A 83 31.97 -1.72 -5.92
N SER A 84 32.70 -2.62 -6.57
CA SER A 84 33.28 -3.79 -5.90
C SER A 84 34.35 -3.39 -4.86
N GLU A 85 34.85 -2.15 -4.89
CA GLU A 85 35.78 -1.60 -3.88
C GLU A 85 35.11 -1.40 -2.50
N SER A 86 33.78 -1.41 -2.44
CA SER A 86 33.05 -1.46 -1.16
C SER A 86 33.21 -2.77 -0.41
N GLY A 87 33.58 -3.84 -1.10
CA GLY A 87 33.57 -5.21 -0.56
C GLY A 87 32.18 -5.87 -0.54
N LEU A 88 31.13 -5.15 -0.99
CA LEU A 88 29.76 -5.70 -1.10
C LEU A 88 29.50 -6.18 -2.54
N GLU A 89 28.66 -7.21 -2.65
CA GLU A 89 28.13 -7.68 -3.94
C GLU A 89 26.74 -7.06 -4.15
N LEU A 90 26.73 -5.92 -4.80
CA LEU A 90 25.50 -5.10 -4.94
C LEU A 90 24.65 -5.45 -6.17
N THR A 91 25.13 -6.39 -6.98
CA THR A 91 24.34 -7.00 -8.06
C THR A 91 23.43 -8.09 -7.55
N ASP A 92 23.74 -8.66 -6.39
CA ASP A 92 22.81 -9.44 -5.62
C ASP A 92 21.78 -8.50 -4.93
N LYS A 93 20.63 -9.07 -4.56
CA LYS A 93 19.61 -8.32 -3.86
C LYS A 93 20.10 -7.87 -2.49
N VAL A 94 19.80 -6.63 -2.16
CA VAL A 94 19.90 -6.11 -0.79
C VAL A 94 18.56 -6.30 -0.11
N TYR A 95 18.60 -6.86 1.11
CA TYR A 95 17.39 -7.10 1.89
C TYR A 95 17.29 -6.11 3.04
N PHE A 96 16.10 -5.55 3.21
CA PHE A 96 15.72 -4.80 4.41
C PHE A 96 14.72 -5.62 5.20
N PHE A 97 14.81 -5.59 6.52
CA PHE A 97 13.92 -6.36 7.37
C PHE A 97 13.54 -5.64 8.66
N ALA A 98 12.42 -6.07 9.24
CA ALA A 98 11.96 -5.63 10.55
C ALA A 98 11.68 -6.86 11.43
N SER A 99 12.36 -6.94 12.59
CA SER A 99 12.19 -7.96 13.62
C SER A 99 11.52 -7.32 14.85
N PRO A 100 10.20 -7.54 15.05
CA PRO A 100 9.44 -6.88 16.11
C PRO A 100 9.83 -7.32 17.52
N GLN A 101 10.16 -8.61 17.72
CA GLN A 101 10.48 -9.16 19.04
C GLN A 101 11.66 -8.48 19.70
N GLY A 102 12.49 -7.84 18.90
CA GLY A 102 13.64 -7.11 19.40
C GLY A 102 13.65 -5.63 19.06
N GLY A 103 12.58 -5.11 18.45
CA GLY A 103 12.54 -3.73 18.01
C GLY A 103 13.72 -3.40 17.09
N THR A 104 14.09 -4.33 16.16
CA THR A 104 15.26 -4.17 15.30
C THR A 104 14.83 -4.04 13.84
N ILE A 105 15.38 -3.05 13.17
CA ILE A 105 15.37 -2.93 11.72
C ILE A 105 16.77 -3.18 11.20
N GLY A 106 16.88 -3.79 10.03
CA GLY A 106 18.20 -4.12 9.48
C GLY A 106 18.25 -4.11 7.97
N MET A 107 19.47 -4.01 7.48
CA MET A 107 19.84 -4.21 6.08
C MET A 107 20.82 -5.39 6.01
N LEU A 108 20.62 -6.25 5.03
CA LEU A 108 21.49 -7.40 4.74
C LEU A 108 21.96 -7.29 3.30
N ALA A 109 23.26 -7.40 3.11
CA ALA A 109 23.89 -7.47 1.79
C ALA A 109 24.91 -8.61 1.74
N ARG A 110 25.23 -9.10 0.54
CA ARG A 110 26.28 -10.07 0.32
C ARG A 110 27.64 -9.39 0.39
N VAL A 111 28.62 -10.04 1.02
CA VAL A 111 30.02 -9.65 0.96
C VAL A 111 30.69 -10.36 -0.22
N SER A 112 31.34 -9.57 -1.08
CA SER A 112 32.15 -10.09 -2.20
C SER A 112 33.62 -10.25 -1.83
N SER A 113 34.11 -9.44 -0.87
CA SER A 113 35.49 -9.46 -0.42
C SER A 113 35.63 -8.93 1.02
N GLY A 114 35.96 -9.83 1.95
CA GLY A 114 36.20 -9.45 3.35
C GLY A 114 37.33 -8.42 3.49
N SER A 115 38.44 -8.56 2.76
CA SER A 115 39.55 -7.64 2.83
C SER A 115 39.25 -6.21 2.32
N LYS A 116 38.35 -6.06 1.33
CA LYS A 116 37.86 -4.76 0.89
C LYS A 116 36.88 -4.18 1.94
N MET A 117 36.05 -5.02 2.55
CA MET A 117 35.18 -4.63 3.64
C MET A 117 35.96 -4.12 4.85
N ASP A 118 37.01 -4.81 5.27
CA ASP A 118 37.92 -4.38 6.35
C ASP A 118 38.47 -2.97 6.05
N ARG A 119 38.98 -2.76 4.83
CA ARG A 119 39.50 -1.46 4.40
C ARG A 119 38.43 -0.37 4.42
N LEU A 120 37.19 -0.68 3.98
CA LEU A 120 36.07 0.27 4.05
C LEU A 120 35.82 0.67 5.50
N MET A 121 35.74 -0.31 6.41
CA MET A 121 35.47 -0.06 7.81
C MET A 121 36.62 0.69 8.52
N GLU A 122 37.87 0.41 8.18
CA GLU A 122 39.05 1.16 8.67
C GLU A 122 38.96 2.64 8.29
N VAL A 123 38.64 2.95 7.03
CA VAL A 123 38.46 4.33 6.59
C VAL A 123 37.31 5.02 7.32
N LEU A 124 36.17 4.32 7.52
CA LEU A 124 35.04 4.87 8.29
C LEU A 124 35.41 5.12 9.75
N GLN A 125 36.24 4.27 10.33
CA GLN A 125 36.79 4.45 11.68
C GLN A 125 37.72 5.66 11.77
N GLU A 126 38.65 5.83 10.83
CA GLU A 126 39.54 7.00 10.76
C GLU A 126 38.74 8.31 10.67
N GLN A 127 37.59 8.28 9.98
CA GLN A 127 36.66 9.41 9.87
C GLN A 127 35.72 9.56 11.08
N ARG A 128 35.83 8.70 12.08
CA ARG A 128 34.97 8.68 13.29
C ARG A 128 33.48 8.46 12.98
N ILE A 129 33.17 7.82 11.88
CA ILE A 129 31.81 7.41 11.51
C ILE A 129 31.43 6.15 12.27
N CYS A 130 32.40 5.25 12.47
CA CYS A 130 32.25 4.08 13.33
C CYS A 130 33.35 4.03 14.40
N GLU A 131 33.10 3.17 15.41
CA GLU A 131 34.05 2.89 16.49
C GLU A 131 35.10 1.88 16.00
N SER A 132 35.97 1.44 16.92
CA SER A 132 36.98 0.42 16.62
C SER A 132 36.33 -0.89 16.26
N LEU A 133 36.91 -1.54 15.23
CA LEU A 133 36.52 -2.90 14.85
C LEU A 133 36.83 -3.90 15.94
N VAL A 134 35.86 -4.80 16.19
CA VAL A 134 36.00 -5.88 17.16
C VAL A 134 35.69 -7.20 16.48
N GLU A 135 36.65 -8.12 16.54
CA GLU A 135 36.42 -9.51 16.15
C GLU A 135 35.95 -10.31 17.37
N SER A 136 34.76 -10.86 17.28
CA SER A 136 34.24 -11.79 18.29
C SER A 136 33.17 -12.70 17.70
N ASP A 137 33.03 -13.88 18.26
CA ASP A 137 31.99 -14.86 17.86
C ASP A 137 31.94 -15.19 16.37
N GLY A 138 33.07 -15.09 15.66
CA GLY A 138 33.18 -15.43 14.24
C GLY A 138 32.63 -14.37 13.28
N CYS A 139 32.48 -13.13 13.73
CA CYS A 139 32.18 -11.97 12.89
C CYS A 139 32.98 -10.76 13.37
N THR A 140 33.19 -9.82 12.44
CA THR A 140 33.71 -8.48 12.72
C THR A 140 32.55 -7.51 12.88
N TRP A 141 32.57 -6.67 13.89
CA TRP A 141 31.52 -5.69 14.13
C TRP A 141 32.05 -4.34 14.65
N THR A 142 31.24 -3.32 14.49
CA THR A 142 31.51 -1.96 15.01
C THR A 142 30.20 -1.20 15.23
N VAL A 143 30.24 -0.21 16.14
CA VAL A 143 29.11 0.71 16.35
C VAL A 143 29.24 1.88 15.36
N VAL A 144 28.16 2.18 14.65
CA VAL A 144 28.07 3.24 13.65
C VAL A 144 27.20 4.37 14.18
N GLY A 145 27.73 5.60 14.19
CA GLY A 145 26.99 6.78 14.66
C GLY A 145 26.49 6.70 16.10
N GLY A 146 27.08 5.83 16.92
CA GLY A 146 26.75 5.67 18.34
C GLY A 146 25.44 4.89 18.64
N THR A 147 24.65 4.51 17.64
CA THR A 147 23.33 3.89 17.83
C THR A 147 23.03 2.70 16.91
N ALA A 148 23.70 2.58 15.78
CA ALA A 148 23.59 1.48 14.87
C ALA A 148 24.79 0.53 15.01
N LEU A 149 24.64 -0.70 14.53
CA LEU A 149 25.70 -1.71 14.52
C LEU A 149 25.91 -2.22 13.10
N ALA A 150 27.14 -2.16 12.62
CA ALA A 150 27.58 -2.88 11.42
C ALA A 150 28.28 -4.17 11.86
N ALA A 151 27.94 -5.31 11.24
CA ALA A 151 28.59 -6.59 11.49
C ALA A 151 28.70 -7.39 10.19
N TYR A 152 29.79 -8.12 10.00
CA TYR A 152 30.02 -8.87 8.78
C TYR A 152 30.87 -10.11 8.95
N THR A 153 30.76 -11.00 7.98
CA THR A 153 31.58 -12.16 7.72
C THR A 153 32.07 -12.13 6.27
N ASP A 154 32.78 -13.14 5.81
CA ASP A 154 33.15 -13.26 4.39
C ASP A 154 31.95 -13.47 3.44
N GLU A 155 30.74 -13.76 3.96
CA GLU A 155 29.55 -14.04 3.15
C GLU A 155 28.47 -12.95 3.27
N ALA A 156 28.31 -12.33 4.43
CA ALA A 156 27.19 -11.46 4.75
C ALA A 156 27.58 -10.21 5.53
N PHE A 157 26.94 -9.09 5.20
CA PHE A 157 27.01 -7.83 5.89
C PHE A 157 25.65 -7.47 6.47
N LEU A 158 25.58 -7.13 7.75
CA LEU A 158 24.40 -6.63 8.47
C LEU A 158 24.63 -5.21 8.95
N LEU A 159 23.68 -4.32 8.68
CA LEU A 159 23.56 -3.01 9.36
C LEU A 159 22.27 -3.02 10.17
N LEU A 160 22.35 -2.88 11.48
CA LEU A 160 21.25 -3.00 12.42
C LEU A 160 21.01 -1.70 13.18
N ALA A 161 19.74 -1.37 13.43
CA ALA A 161 19.34 -0.28 14.30
C ALA A 161 18.15 -0.68 15.18
N GLY A 162 18.15 -0.22 16.41
CA GLY A 162 16.99 -0.37 17.30
C GLY A 162 15.92 0.68 17.02
N THR A 163 14.65 0.28 17.02
CA THR A 163 13.52 1.21 16.80
C THR A 163 13.37 2.26 17.88
N ASP A 164 13.80 1.94 19.11
CA ASP A 164 13.73 2.82 20.30
C ASP A 164 15.13 3.21 20.84
N GLY A 165 16.15 3.22 19.96
CA GLY A 165 17.52 3.52 20.36
C GLY A 165 18.20 2.40 21.13
N GLY A 166 18.04 1.14 20.66
CA GLY A 166 18.51 -0.08 21.33
C GLY A 166 19.97 -0.08 21.76
N ASP A 167 20.29 -0.85 22.82
CA ASP A 167 21.66 -1.03 23.31
C ASP A 167 22.52 -1.69 22.21
N PRO A 168 23.67 -1.10 21.83
CA PRO A 168 24.59 -1.72 20.87
C PRO A 168 25.01 -3.15 21.23
N LYS A 169 25.04 -3.50 22.51
CA LYS A 169 25.34 -4.88 22.96
C LYS A 169 24.26 -5.88 22.57
N ASP A 170 22.99 -5.49 22.66
CA ASP A 170 21.86 -6.33 22.22
C ASP A 170 21.90 -6.51 20.70
N LEU A 171 22.21 -5.45 19.96
CA LEU A 171 22.37 -5.51 18.52
C LEU A 171 23.54 -6.42 18.12
N GLN A 172 24.68 -6.35 18.85
CA GLN A 172 25.84 -7.20 18.60
C GLN A 172 25.52 -8.69 18.83
N HIS A 173 24.83 -9.00 19.92
CA HIS A 173 24.42 -10.38 20.20
C HIS A 173 23.52 -10.94 19.07
N ARG A 174 22.55 -10.14 18.60
CA ARG A 174 21.66 -10.53 17.48
C ARG A 174 22.43 -10.68 16.19
N ALA A 175 23.30 -9.74 15.84
CA ALA A 175 24.12 -9.80 14.65
C ALA A 175 24.95 -11.08 14.62
N SER A 176 25.65 -11.41 15.72
CA SER A 176 26.41 -12.66 15.86
C SER A 176 25.54 -13.91 15.69
N MET A 177 24.34 -13.90 16.25
CA MET A 177 23.40 -15.02 16.15
C MET A 177 22.92 -15.19 14.70
N TRP A 178 22.50 -14.12 14.05
CA TRP A 178 21.97 -14.17 12.69
C TRP A 178 23.02 -14.47 11.63
N LEU A 179 24.24 -13.92 11.75
CA LEU A 179 25.34 -14.21 10.82
C LEU A 179 25.81 -15.66 10.86
N ARG A 180 25.60 -16.37 11.99
CA ARG A 180 25.93 -17.80 12.14
C ARG A 180 24.75 -18.74 11.89
N GLN A 181 23.57 -18.18 11.63
CA GLN A 181 22.34 -18.90 11.44
C GLN A 181 22.40 -19.78 10.18
N LYS A 182 21.83 -20.99 10.27
CA LYS A 182 21.66 -21.87 9.12
C LYS A 182 20.29 -21.62 8.48
N GLU A 183 20.13 -22.09 7.25
CA GLU A 183 18.88 -21.93 6.48
C GLU A 183 17.64 -22.35 7.27
N GLU A 184 17.71 -23.51 7.95
CA GLU A 184 16.57 -24.10 8.68
C GLU A 184 16.09 -23.26 9.87
N GLY A 185 16.97 -22.42 10.43
CA GLY A 185 16.67 -21.55 11.58
C GLY A 185 16.37 -20.10 11.22
N GLY A 186 16.30 -19.78 9.91
CA GLY A 186 16.14 -18.42 9.45
C GLY A 186 14.85 -18.16 8.67
N PHE A 187 14.66 -16.90 8.31
CA PHE A 187 13.53 -16.48 7.45
C PHE A 187 13.57 -17.18 6.08
N ALA A 188 14.75 -17.59 5.63
CA ALA A 188 14.94 -18.30 4.37
C ALA A 188 14.13 -19.61 4.27
N ALA A 189 13.90 -20.29 5.40
CA ALA A 189 13.08 -21.50 5.47
C ALA A 189 11.57 -21.24 5.46
N GLN A 190 11.14 -19.99 5.59
CA GLN A 190 9.71 -19.66 5.69
C GLN A 190 8.98 -19.77 4.34
N SER A 191 7.74 -20.27 4.41
CA SER A 191 6.86 -20.33 3.25
C SER A 191 6.69 -18.94 2.62
N GLY A 192 6.88 -18.84 1.31
CA GLY A 192 6.78 -17.62 0.53
C GLY A 192 8.08 -16.85 0.35
N PHE A 193 9.14 -17.10 1.12
CA PHE A 193 10.43 -16.40 0.92
C PHE A 193 11.04 -16.71 -0.46
N GLY A 194 10.87 -17.92 -0.98
CA GLY A 194 11.29 -18.26 -2.34
C GLY A 194 10.75 -17.28 -3.39
N LYS A 195 9.47 -16.83 -3.26
CA LYS A 195 8.91 -15.83 -4.17
C LYS A 195 9.68 -14.49 -4.12
N VAL A 196 10.15 -14.07 -2.93
CA VAL A 196 10.95 -12.85 -2.76
C VAL A 196 12.33 -13.03 -3.35
N LYS A 197 12.98 -14.16 -3.03
CA LYS A 197 14.33 -14.48 -3.51
C LYS A 197 14.39 -14.57 -5.03
N ASP A 198 13.42 -15.27 -5.65
CA ASP A 198 13.42 -15.55 -7.09
C ASP A 198 12.73 -14.49 -7.94
N SER A 199 12.16 -13.44 -7.31
CA SER A 199 11.48 -12.36 -8.03
C SER A 199 12.45 -11.59 -8.93
N ALA A 200 12.09 -11.41 -10.20
CA ALA A 200 12.83 -10.56 -11.14
C ALA A 200 12.36 -9.09 -11.13
N LYS A 201 11.56 -8.69 -10.16
CA LYS A 201 11.05 -7.30 -10.03
C LYS A 201 12.05 -6.39 -9.34
N ASP A 202 11.87 -5.08 -9.48
CA ASP A 202 12.73 -4.07 -8.86
C ASP A 202 12.73 -4.17 -7.34
N VAL A 203 11.54 -4.40 -6.76
CA VAL A 203 11.36 -4.67 -5.33
C VAL A 203 10.42 -5.85 -5.17
N ALA A 204 10.75 -6.75 -4.25
CA ALA A 204 9.87 -7.83 -3.81
C ALA A 204 9.87 -7.89 -2.27
N ALA A 205 8.72 -8.12 -1.67
CA ALA A 205 8.61 -8.15 -0.22
C ALA A 205 7.67 -9.26 0.27
N LEU A 206 7.94 -9.75 1.46
CA LEU A 206 7.02 -10.59 2.23
C LEU A 206 6.77 -9.91 3.57
N VAL A 207 5.52 -9.49 3.79
CA VAL A 207 5.13 -8.65 4.93
C VAL A 207 3.99 -9.30 5.69
N SER A 208 4.12 -9.42 7.02
CA SER A 208 3.03 -9.85 7.89
C SER A 208 1.98 -8.76 8.02
N LEU A 209 0.70 -9.12 7.89
CA LEU A 209 -0.40 -8.17 8.11
C LEU A 209 -0.50 -7.68 9.56
N ALA A 210 0.16 -8.34 10.51
CA ALA A 210 0.25 -7.85 11.89
C ALA A 210 0.93 -6.47 12.00
N LEU A 211 1.78 -6.08 11.03
CA LEU A 211 2.38 -4.74 10.96
C LEU A 211 1.38 -3.66 10.52
N MET A 212 0.26 -4.04 9.91
CA MET A 212 -0.72 -3.09 9.42
C MET A 212 -1.62 -2.61 10.56
N PRO A 213 -1.79 -1.29 10.76
CA PRO A 213 -2.72 -0.78 11.75
C PRO A 213 -4.14 -1.30 11.51
N ARG A 214 -4.80 -1.78 12.57
CA ARG A 214 -6.12 -2.44 12.50
C ARG A 214 -7.19 -1.61 11.80
N GLN A 215 -7.10 -0.29 11.85
CA GLN A 215 -8.02 0.63 11.18
C GLN A 215 -8.05 0.46 9.65
N TYR A 216 -6.95 0.01 9.05
CA TYR A 216 -6.87 -0.25 7.60
C TYR A 216 -7.26 -1.67 7.22
N MET A 217 -7.48 -2.54 8.22
CA MET A 217 -7.86 -3.94 7.97
C MET A 217 -9.35 -4.12 7.70
N ALA A 218 -10.20 -3.22 8.21
CA ALA A 218 -11.66 -3.35 8.06
C ALA A 218 -12.12 -3.48 6.59
N PRO A 219 -11.62 -2.69 5.62
CA PRO A 219 -11.94 -2.87 4.22
C PRO A 219 -11.44 -4.21 3.63
N LEU A 220 -10.27 -4.68 4.06
CA LEU A 220 -9.66 -5.92 3.57
C LEU A 220 -10.39 -7.17 4.10
N THR A 221 -10.97 -7.06 5.28
CA THR A 221 -11.68 -8.17 5.94
C THR A 221 -13.20 -8.10 5.76
N MET A 222 -13.72 -7.09 5.05
CA MET A 222 -15.17 -6.80 4.96
C MET A 222 -15.85 -6.82 6.34
N GLY A 223 -15.17 -6.33 7.38
CA GLY A 223 -15.67 -6.32 8.74
C GLY A 223 -15.74 -7.69 9.42
N VAL A 224 -15.16 -8.73 8.84
CA VAL A 224 -15.12 -10.07 9.42
C VAL A 224 -14.22 -10.11 10.66
N SER A 225 -14.61 -10.91 11.59
CA SER A 225 -14.17 -11.17 12.97
C SER A 225 -12.79 -10.63 13.39
N ALA A 226 -12.78 -10.07 14.62
CA ALA A 226 -11.55 -9.69 15.35
C ALA A 226 -10.63 -10.89 15.69
N ASP A 227 -11.06 -12.13 15.42
CA ASP A 227 -10.35 -13.36 15.76
C ASP A 227 -9.37 -13.83 14.66
N LEU A 228 -9.22 -13.04 13.58
CA LEU A 228 -8.20 -13.31 12.56
C LEU A 228 -6.81 -13.14 13.17
N ARG A 229 -6.01 -14.18 13.06
CA ARG A 229 -4.60 -14.16 13.44
C ARG A 229 -3.78 -13.51 12.32
N LEU A 230 -3.62 -12.19 12.42
CA LEU A 230 -2.93 -11.38 11.40
C LEU A 230 -1.46 -11.76 11.25
N GLU A 231 -0.85 -12.31 12.29
CA GLU A 231 0.50 -12.87 12.26
C GLU A 231 0.65 -14.06 11.30
N ASP A 232 -0.44 -14.82 11.08
CA ASP A 232 -0.46 -15.96 10.16
C ASP A 232 -0.82 -15.56 8.71
N VAL A 233 -1.10 -14.27 8.48
CA VAL A 233 -1.40 -13.73 7.16
C VAL A 233 -0.24 -12.88 6.68
N ARG A 234 0.28 -13.21 5.51
CA ARG A 234 1.35 -12.47 4.84
C ARG A 234 0.89 -11.94 3.49
N SER A 235 1.43 -10.82 3.11
CA SER A 235 1.31 -10.29 1.75
C SER A 235 2.65 -10.43 1.05
N PHE A 236 2.67 -11.13 -0.07
CA PHE A 236 3.77 -11.05 -1.03
C PHE A 236 3.51 -9.85 -1.94
N LEU A 237 4.44 -8.91 -1.92
CA LEU A 237 4.35 -7.66 -2.67
C LEU A 237 5.45 -7.61 -3.71
N THR A 238 5.14 -7.09 -4.88
CA THR A 238 6.16 -6.70 -5.87
C THR A 238 5.91 -5.29 -6.37
N LEU A 239 7.00 -4.55 -6.60
CA LEU A 239 6.97 -3.23 -7.23
C LEU A 239 7.89 -3.26 -8.45
N ASN A 240 7.42 -2.69 -9.55
CA ASN A 240 8.18 -2.59 -10.78
C ASN A 240 7.98 -1.22 -11.42
N PHE A 241 9.07 -0.56 -11.78
CA PHE A 241 9.07 0.69 -12.51
C PHE A 241 9.18 0.39 -14.02
N GLU A 242 8.14 0.73 -14.75
CA GLU A 242 8.01 0.50 -16.18
C GLU A 242 7.99 1.83 -16.95
N GLU A 243 8.00 1.81 -18.28
CA GLU A 243 7.82 3.00 -19.09
C GLU A 243 6.43 3.61 -18.84
N GLY A 244 6.41 4.86 -18.36
CA GLY A 244 5.19 5.60 -18.02
C GLY A 244 4.32 4.99 -16.95
N MET A 245 4.80 4.02 -16.15
CA MET A 245 3.95 3.31 -15.19
C MET A 245 4.74 2.73 -14.02
N VAL A 246 4.14 2.79 -12.83
CA VAL A 246 4.54 1.99 -11.66
C VAL A 246 3.52 0.90 -11.44
N VAL A 247 3.97 -0.35 -11.34
CA VAL A 247 3.11 -1.52 -11.08
C VAL A 247 3.42 -2.06 -9.70
N LEU A 248 2.40 -2.17 -8.86
CA LEU A 248 2.45 -2.87 -7.59
C LEU A 248 1.49 -4.05 -7.64
N GLU A 249 1.98 -5.24 -7.31
CA GLU A 249 1.16 -6.44 -7.16
C GLU A 249 1.25 -6.94 -5.72
N SER A 250 0.13 -7.37 -5.17
CA SER A 250 0.02 -7.93 -3.83
C SER A 250 -0.75 -9.23 -3.89
N GLU A 251 -0.18 -10.30 -3.33
CA GLU A 251 -0.83 -11.61 -3.18
C GLU A 251 -0.91 -11.96 -1.70
N LEU A 252 -2.13 -12.17 -1.19
CA LEU A 252 -2.34 -12.60 0.18
C LEU A 252 -2.08 -14.10 0.33
N MET A 253 -1.33 -14.46 1.35
CA MET A 253 -0.95 -15.82 1.70
C MET A 253 -1.28 -16.10 3.16
N THR A 254 -1.81 -17.28 3.46
CA THR A 254 -2.06 -17.73 4.84
C THR A 254 -1.97 -19.24 4.93
N THR A 255 -1.66 -19.72 6.13
CA THR A 255 -1.80 -21.12 6.54
C THR A 255 -2.94 -21.32 7.54
N ASP A 256 -3.60 -20.22 7.94
CA ASP A 256 -4.72 -20.24 8.87
C ASP A 256 -6.03 -20.66 8.19
N LYS A 257 -6.62 -21.75 8.66
CA LYS A 257 -7.86 -22.33 8.09
C LYS A 257 -9.08 -21.40 8.23
N LEU A 258 -9.12 -20.58 9.27
CA LEU A 258 -10.22 -19.62 9.47
C LEU A 258 -10.15 -18.53 8.40
N THR A 259 -8.95 -17.98 8.18
CA THR A 259 -8.71 -16.99 7.14
C THR A 259 -9.01 -17.54 5.74
N GLU A 260 -8.59 -18.78 5.44
CA GLU A 260 -8.92 -19.43 4.17
C GLU A 260 -10.44 -19.60 3.97
N ARG A 261 -11.16 -19.99 5.02
CA ARG A 261 -12.65 -20.09 4.99
C ARG A 261 -13.28 -18.73 4.68
N ILE A 262 -12.83 -17.67 5.34
CA ILE A 262 -13.32 -16.30 5.13
C ILE A 262 -13.08 -15.86 3.70
N TRP A 263 -11.89 -16.06 3.17
CA TRP A 263 -11.60 -15.72 1.78
C TRP A 263 -12.49 -16.49 0.79
N LYS A 264 -12.76 -17.76 1.06
CA LYS A 264 -13.70 -18.53 0.26
C LYS A 264 -15.10 -17.92 0.30
N MET A 265 -15.60 -17.51 1.46
CA MET A 265 -16.89 -16.85 1.59
C MET A 265 -16.91 -15.49 0.86
N GLN A 266 -15.83 -14.71 0.93
CA GLN A 266 -15.69 -13.46 0.17
C GLN A 266 -15.75 -13.72 -1.35
N MET A 267 -15.06 -14.76 -1.82
CA MET A 267 -15.10 -15.16 -3.22
C MET A 267 -16.49 -15.61 -3.69
N GLU A 268 -17.25 -16.26 -2.80
CA GLU A 268 -18.64 -16.66 -3.08
C GLU A 268 -19.61 -15.49 -3.05
N ALA A 269 -19.33 -14.46 -2.20
CA ALA A 269 -20.15 -13.25 -2.08
C ALA A 269 -19.87 -12.22 -3.19
N THR A 270 -18.75 -12.35 -3.92
CA THR A 270 -18.38 -11.46 -5.03
C THR A 270 -18.44 -12.19 -6.35
N GLY A 271 -18.78 -11.51 -7.42
CA GLY A 271 -18.83 -12.00 -8.78
C GLY A 271 -17.91 -11.22 -9.72
N GLU A 272 -18.05 -11.47 -11.03
CA GLU A 272 -17.34 -10.71 -12.05
C GLU A 272 -18.13 -9.47 -12.45
N VAL A 273 -17.47 -8.31 -12.46
CA VAL A 273 -18.02 -7.02 -12.90
C VAL A 273 -18.41 -7.11 -14.39
N LYS A 274 -19.60 -6.64 -14.72
CA LYS A 274 -20.11 -6.58 -16.11
C LYS A 274 -19.79 -5.25 -16.77
N GLY A 275 -19.56 -4.17 -15.98
CA GLY A 275 -19.26 -2.82 -16.46
C GLY A 275 -20.49 -2.04 -16.92
N ASN A 276 -21.65 -2.30 -16.32
CA ASN A 276 -22.94 -1.74 -16.74
C ASN A 276 -23.07 -0.23 -16.57
N TYR A 277 -22.33 0.37 -15.60
CA TYR A 277 -22.53 1.76 -15.17
C TYR A 277 -21.54 2.77 -15.76
N MET A 278 -20.61 2.36 -16.61
CA MET A 278 -19.54 3.24 -17.11
C MET A 278 -20.06 4.40 -17.96
N ASP A 279 -21.20 4.21 -18.64
CA ASP A 279 -21.81 5.23 -19.47
C ASP A 279 -22.55 6.33 -18.68
N LEU A 280 -22.77 6.09 -17.37
CA LEU A 280 -23.44 7.06 -16.49
C LEU A 280 -22.48 8.14 -15.92
N PHE A 281 -21.18 8.00 -16.17
CA PHE A 281 -20.15 8.87 -15.58
C PHE A 281 -19.30 9.51 -16.67
N PRO A 282 -18.96 10.82 -16.52
CA PRO A 282 -18.03 11.49 -17.43
C PRO A 282 -16.63 10.88 -17.34
N ALA A 283 -15.87 10.91 -18.44
CA ALA A 283 -14.52 10.38 -18.53
C ALA A 283 -13.54 11.00 -17.51
N ASN A 284 -13.82 12.21 -17.06
CA ASN A 284 -13.01 12.94 -16.06
C ASN A 284 -13.47 12.71 -14.62
N THR A 285 -14.29 11.68 -14.34
CA THR A 285 -14.69 11.33 -12.96
C THR A 285 -13.45 11.12 -12.08
N GLY A 286 -13.41 11.76 -10.92
CA GLY A 286 -12.25 11.78 -10.02
C GLY A 286 -11.99 10.46 -9.31
N LEU A 287 -13.05 9.86 -8.73
CA LEU A 287 -13.02 8.53 -8.14
C LEU A 287 -14.17 7.70 -8.70
N TRP A 288 -13.90 6.50 -9.16
CA TRP A 288 -14.89 5.52 -9.55
C TRP A 288 -14.49 4.13 -9.10
N MET A 289 -15.40 3.43 -8.42
CA MET A 289 -15.18 2.09 -7.91
C MET A 289 -16.33 1.21 -8.32
N THR A 290 -16.05 -0.03 -8.72
CA THR A 290 -17.07 -1.03 -9.03
C THR A 290 -16.67 -2.40 -8.51
N GLY A 291 -17.66 -3.19 -8.16
CA GLY A 291 -17.57 -4.59 -7.80
C GLY A 291 -18.86 -5.29 -8.19
N ASN A 292 -18.86 -6.61 -8.20
CA ASN A 292 -20.06 -7.41 -8.40
C ASN A 292 -20.35 -8.21 -7.13
N VAL A 293 -21.57 -8.19 -6.64
CA VAL A 293 -21.93 -8.71 -5.31
C VAL A 293 -23.18 -9.60 -5.39
N ASP A 294 -23.15 -10.73 -4.70
CA ASP A 294 -24.33 -11.46 -4.26
C ASP A 294 -24.64 -11.02 -2.82
N GLY A 295 -25.63 -10.15 -2.68
CA GLY A 295 -25.90 -9.51 -1.39
C GLY A 295 -26.31 -10.48 -0.29
N GLY A 296 -27.04 -11.56 -0.60
CA GLY A 296 -27.39 -12.57 0.39
C GLY A 296 -26.19 -13.31 0.98
N LYS A 297 -25.20 -13.62 0.13
CA LYS A 297 -23.95 -14.21 0.57
C LYS A 297 -23.07 -13.19 1.32
N LEU A 298 -23.08 -11.93 0.89
CA LEU A 298 -22.41 -10.84 1.60
C LEU A 298 -23.00 -10.65 3.01
N TYR A 299 -24.32 -10.65 3.14
CA TYR A 299 -24.98 -10.59 4.44
C TYR A 299 -24.53 -11.74 5.35
N SER A 300 -24.50 -12.96 4.83
CA SER A 300 -24.04 -14.13 5.56
C SER A 300 -22.57 -14.00 6.01
N LEU A 301 -21.70 -13.49 5.13
CA LEU A 301 -20.30 -13.21 5.45
C LEU A 301 -20.18 -12.16 6.57
N LEU A 302 -20.89 -11.05 6.48
CA LEU A 302 -20.88 -10.00 7.50
C LEU A 302 -21.38 -10.51 8.85
N CYS A 303 -22.38 -11.41 8.87
CA CYS A 303 -22.90 -12.04 10.07
C CYS A 303 -21.95 -13.06 10.73
N GLU A 304 -20.83 -13.44 10.08
CA GLU A 304 -19.76 -14.17 10.77
C GLU A 304 -19.10 -13.30 11.86
N ASN A 305 -19.15 -11.97 11.75
CA ASN A 305 -18.73 -11.07 12.80
C ASN A 305 -19.85 -10.91 13.86
N PRO A 306 -19.65 -11.37 15.12
CA PRO A 306 -20.68 -11.30 16.16
C PRO A 306 -21.13 -9.87 16.50
N THR A 307 -20.27 -8.88 16.29
CA THR A 307 -20.60 -7.46 16.53
C THR A 307 -21.52 -6.93 15.45
N ILE A 308 -21.22 -7.20 14.18
CA ILE A 308 -22.06 -6.80 13.03
C ILE A 308 -23.39 -7.53 13.10
N ARG A 309 -23.37 -8.84 13.35
CA ARG A 309 -24.61 -9.63 13.53
C ARG A 309 -25.52 -9.02 14.60
N ARG A 310 -24.97 -8.70 15.77
CA ARG A 310 -25.73 -8.05 16.85
C ARG A 310 -26.26 -6.68 16.45
N GLN A 311 -25.52 -5.90 15.67
CA GLN A 311 -26.00 -4.61 15.15
C GLN A 311 -27.18 -4.79 14.20
N PHE A 312 -27.15 -5.79 13.33
CA PHE A 312 -28.27 -6.09 12.43
C PHE A 312 -29.49 -6.62 13.18
N GLU A 313 -29.30 -7.56 14.14
CA GLU A 313 -30.39 -8.20 14.91
C GLU A 313 -31.02 -7.26 15.96
N ASN A 314 -30.21 -6.39 16.57
CA ASN A 314 -30.65 -5.51 17.67
C ASN A 314 -30.73 -4.03 17.23
N SER A 315 -30.90 -3.77 15.94
CA SER A 315 -31.11 -2.42 15.46
C SER A 315 -32.32 -1.80 16.13
N MET A 316 -32.16 -0.62 16.75
CA MET A 316 -33.29 0.15 17.31
C MET A 316 -34.24 0.63 16.21
N MET A 317 -33.82 0.60 14.96
CA MET A 317 -34.63 0.90 13.78
C MET A 317 -35.16 -0.40 13.19
N PRO A 318 -36.45 -0.48 12.80
CA PRO A 318 -37.05 -1.65 12.17
C PRO A 318 -36.57 -1.80 10.69
N ILE A 319 -35.26 -1.97 10.52
CA ILE A 319 -34.63 -2.15 9.21
C ILE A 319 -34.40 -3.63 8.99
N ASP A 320 -35.01 -4.20 7.96
CA ASP A 320 -34.70 -5.56 7.52
C ASP A 320 -33.47 -5.54 6.61
N PHE A 321 -32.29 -5.58 7.26
CA PHE A 321 -31.01 -5.62 6.54
C PHE A 321 -30.91 -6.84 5.62
N GLN A 322 -31.44 -8.00 6.06
CA GLN A 322 -31.40 -9.21 5.25
C GLN A 322 -32.19 -9.03 3.95
N MET A 323 -33.38 -8.42 4.02
CA MET A 323 -34.16 -8.11 2.82
C MET A 323 -33.42 -7.15 1.88
N ILE A 324 -32.79 -6.10 2.43
CA ILE A 324 -32.02 -5.15 1.64
C ILE A 324 -30.87 -5.85 0.91
N PHE A 325 -30.06 -6.61 1.65
CA PHE A 325 -28.93 -7.34 1.06
C PHE A 325 -29.39 -8.38 0.02
N ASN A 326 -30.43 -9.18 0.32
CA ASN A 326 -30.95 -10.18 -0.62
C ASN A 326 -31.47 -9.57 -1.94
N SER A 327 -31.88 -8.31 -1.90
CA SER A 327 -32.33 -7.61 -3.12
C SER A 327 -31.20 -7.15 -4.02
N MET A 328 -29.96 -7.07 -3.52
CA MET A 328 -28.79 -6.62 -4.27
C MET A 328 -28.09 -7.81 -4.93
N LYS A 329 -28.00 -7.82 -6.26
CA LYS A 329 -27.32 -8.90 -6.99
C LYS A 329 -26.85 -8.43 -8.36
N GLY A 330 -25.54 -8.25 -8.50
CA GLY A 330 -24.91 -7.78 -9.71
C GLY A 330 -23.87 -6.70 -9.46
N ASP A 331 -23.70 -5.82 -10.45
CA ASP A 331 -22.73 -4.74 -10.34
C ASP A 331 -23.18 -3.68 -9.32
N MET A 332 -22.24 -3.23 -8.52
CA MET A 332 -22.34 -2.07 -7.65
C MET A 332 -21.27 -1.06 -8.02
N VAL A 333 -21.62 0.20 -7.96
CA VAL A 333 -20.72 1.31 -8.27
C VAL A 333 -20.81 2.37 -7.19
N PHE A 334 -19.67 2.94 -6.83
CA PHE A 334 -19.56 4.17 -6.06
C PHE A 334 -18.69 5.15 -6.83
N ALA A 335 -19.10 6.39 -6.94
CA ALA A 335 -18.34 7.44 -7.62
C ALA A 335 -18.39 8.78 -6.88
N MET A 336 -17.28 9.49 -6.92
CA MET A 336 -17.16 10.90 -6.58
C MET A 336 -16.65 11.64 -7.82
N PRO A 337 -17.53 12.35 -8.54
CA PRO A 337 -17.14 12.98 -9.80
C PRO A 337 -16.03 14.03 -9.63
N GLU A 338 -16.14 14.87 -8.59
CA GLU A 338 -15.20 15.98 -8.33
C GLU A 338 -14.74 16.00 -6.86
N PRO A 339 -14.00 14.96 -6.38
CA PRO A 339 -13.64 14.83 -4.96
C PRO A 339 -12.80 16.00 -4.44
N GLN A 340 -12.07 16.71 -5.31
CA GLN A 340 -11.28 17.88 -4.97
C GLN A 340 -12.11 19.15 -4.69
N ARG A 341 -13.36 19.22 -5.17
CA ARG A 341 -14.27 20.37 -5.01
C ARG A 341 -15.36 20.14 -3.99
N SER A 342 -15.87 18.93 -3.93
CA SER A 342 -16.95 18.59 -3.03
C SER A 342 -16.91 17.12 -2.61
N ALA A 343 -17.52 16.81 -1.45
CA ALA A 343 -17.75 15.43 -1.02
C ALA A 343 -19.02 14.81 -1.66
N ALA A 344 -19.47 15.33 -2.80
CA ALA A 344 -20.61 14.79 -3.53
C ALA A 344 -20.29 13.43 -4.09
N PHE A 345 -21.17 12.46 -3.84
CA PHE A 345 -21.03 11.08 -4.30
C PHE A 345 -22.35 10.54 -4.86
N ILE A 346 -22.23 9.50 -5.67
CA ILE A 346 -23.36 8.69 -6.11
C ILE A 346 -22.94 7.22 -6.12
N ALA A 347 -23.85 6.37 -5.63
CA ALA A 347 -23.74 4.92 -5.72
C ALA A 347 -24.90 4.36 -6.53
N TYR A 348 -24.63 3.31 -7.31
CA TYR A 348 -25.63 2.50 -7.98
C TYR A 348 -25.45 1.03 -7.62
N ALA A 349 -26.55 0.26 -7.66
CA ALA A 349 -26.51 -1.19 -7.49
C ALA A 349 -27.58 -1.88 -8.36
N ASP A 350 -27.23 -3.02 -8.95
CA ASP A 350 -28.18 -3.91 -9.56
C ASP A 350 -29.09 -4.51 -8.47
N VAL A 351 -30.40 -4.45 -8.65
CA VAL A 351 -31.38 -5.02 -7.71
C VAL A 351 -32.29 -6.02 -8.43
N THR A 352 -32.69 -7.07 -7.71
CA THR A 352 -33.57 -8.14 -8.21
C THR A 352 -35.05 -7.86 -7.98
N ASN A 353 -35.35 -7.01 -7.00
CA ASN A 353 -36.71 -6.59 -6.65
C ASN A 353 -36.67 -5.25 -5.91
N HIS A 354 -37.82 -4.63 -5.64
CA HIS A 354 -37.95 -3.35 -4.94
C HIS A 354 -38.58 -3.49 -3.55
N ASP A 355 -38.80 -4.71 -3.06
CA ASP A 355 -39.53 -4.95 -1.80
C ASP A 355 -38.82 -4.36 -0.58
N PHE A 356 -37.49 -4.26 -0.62
CA PHE A 356 -36.69 -3.67 0.45
C PHE A 356 -37.02 -2.19 0.70
N LEU A 357 -37.64 -1.48 -0.25
CA LEU A 357 -38.05 -0.08 -0.06
C LEU A 357 -39.15 0.04 1.01
N ARG A 358 -39.92 -1.02 1.28
CA ARG A 358 -40.94 -1.04 2.35
C ARG A 358 -40.30 -0.81 3.72
N THR A 359 -39.09 -1.31 3.94
CA THR A 359 -38.35 -1.11 5.20
C THR A 359 -38.20 0.38 5.52
N PHE A 360 -38.04 1.23 4.51
CA PHE A 360 -37.93 2.67 4.70
C PHE A 360 -39.29 3.33 5.02
N GLU A 361 -40.39 2.79 4.47
CA GLU A 361 -41.74 3.25 4.85
C GLU A 361 -42.02 2.96 6.33
N ASP A 362 -41.62 1.80 6.83
CA ASP A 362 -41.80 1.39 8.22
C ASP A 362 -40.97 2.22 9.21
N LEU A 363 -39.95 2.94 8.74
CA LEU A 363 -39.17 3.90 9.56
C LEU A 363 -39.88 5.23 9.82
N LYS A 364 -40.84 5.64 9.01
CA LYS A 364 -41.47 6.98 9.11
C LYS A 364 -42.11 7.26 10.47
N PRO A 365 -42.88 6.36 11.10
CA PRO A 365 -43.43 6.59 12.42
C PRO A 365 -42.36 6.84 13.48
N LEU A 366 -41.24 6.12 13.38
CA LEU A 366 -40.12 6.26 14.31
C LEU A 366 -39.39 7.60 14.11
N LEU A 367 -39.15 7.97 12.86
CA LEU A 367 -38.52 9.25 12.51
C LEU A 367 -39.38 10.45 12.96
N ALA A 368 -40.72 10.31 13.00
CA ALA A 368 -41.61 11.35 13.51
C ALA A 368 -41.37 11.64 15.01
N LEU A 369 -40.90 10.65 15.78
CA LEU A 369 -40.56 10.79 17.21
C LEU A 369 -39.28 11.63 17.43
N THR A 370 -38.46 11.86 16.40
CA THR A 370 -37.28 12.70 16.52
C THR A 370 -37.58 14.21 16.58
N GLY A 371 -38.84 14.61 16.62
CA GLY A 371 -39.24 16.02 16.66
C GLY A 371 -38.87 16.78 15.36
N GLY A 372 -38.68 16.05 14.26
CA GLY A 372 -38.33 16.63 12.97
C GLY A 372 -36.84 16.76 12.71
N MET A 373 -35.99 16.28 13.62
CA MET A 373 -34.54 16.25 13.39
C MET A 373 -34.16 15.34 12.22
N MET A 374 -34.91 14.25 12.02
CA MET A 374 -34.78 13.35 10.89
C MET A 374 -36.13 13.21 10.18
N ARG A 375 -36.14 13.25 8.87
CA ARG A 375 -37.36 13.09 8.06
C ARG A 375 -37.07 12.26 6.82
N LEU A 376 -38.02 11.37 6.50
CA LEU A 376 -38.06 10.66 5.23
C LEU A 376 -39.23 11.21 4.39
N VAL A 377 -38.92 11.73 3.23
CA VAL A 377 -39.88 12.34 2.30
C VAL A 377 -39.97 11.49 1.04
N ASN A 378 -41.17 11.10 0.63
CA ASN A 378 -41.35 10.43 -0.66
C ASN A 378 -41.29 11.46 -1.77
N LEU A 379 -40.44 11.21 -2.76
CA LEU A 379 -40.38 11.98 -4.01
C LEU A 379 -41.25 11.33 -5.09
N SER A 380 -41.32 9.98 -5.04
CA SER A 380 -42.21 9.14 -5.85
C SER A 380 -42.57 7.87 -5.06
N GLN A 381 -43.14 6.85 -5.73
CA GLN A 381 -43.43 5.56 -5.10
C GLN A 381 -42.14 4.79 -4.73
N GLU A 382 -41.06 5.03 -5.42
CA GLU A 382 -39.81 4.27 -5.28
C GLU A 382 -38.57 5.17 -5.00
N GLU A 383 -38.78 6.48 -4.76
CA GLU A 383 -37.70 7.43 -4.53
C GLU A 383 -37.96 8.25 -3.26
N TYR A 384 -36.93 8.46 -2.48
CA TYR A 384 -36.96 9.08 -1.17
C TYR A 384 -35.89 10.15 -1.02
N GLU A 385 -36.16 11.14 -0.16
CA GLU A 385 -35.19 12.04 0.42
C GLU A 385 -35.14 11.84 1.93
N PHE A 386 -33.99 11.51 2.47
CA PHE A 386 -33.72 11.45 3.90
C PHE A 386 -33.01 12.73 4.32
N ARG A 387 -33.68 13.53 5.14
CA ARG A 387 -33.18 14.82 5.66
C ARG A 387 -32.77 14.70 7.11
N ILE A 388 -31.61 15.26 7.44
CA ILE A 388 -31.06 15.35 8.79
C ILE A 388 -30.78 16.84 9.06
N THR A 389 -31.32 17.39 10.17
CA THR A 389 -31.09 18.80 10.50
C THR A 389 -29.72 19.06 11.12
N ASP A 390 -29.16 18.06 11.78
CA ASP A 390 -27.79 18.09 12.32
C ASP A 390 -27.09 16.75 12.06
N ALA A 391 -26.24 16.72 11.04
CA ALA A 391 -25.51 15.55 10.59
C ALA A 391 -24.41 15.12 11.58
N SER A 392 -24.01 15.99 12.52
CA SER A 392 -23.02 15.66 13.56
C SER A 392 -23.49 14.49 14.45
N MET A 393 -24.80 14.34 14.62
CA MET A 393 -25.41 13.21 15.35
C MET A 393 -25.10 11.85 14.74
N MET A 394 -24.78 11.82 13.44
CA MET A 394 -24.41 10.60 12.70
C MET A 394 -22.90 10.55 12.36
N GLY A 395 -22.09 11.47 12.90
CA GLY A 395 -20.68 11.57 12.60
C GLY A 395 -20.35 12.08 11.17
N LEU A 396 -21.32 12.70 10.49
CA LEU A 396 -21.20 13.17 9.10
C LEU A 396 -20.77 14.65 8.97
N GLY A 397 -20.28 15.27 10.04
CA GLY A 397 -19.92 16.68 10.08
C GLY A 397 -21.03 17.58 10.64
N ALA A 398 -20.75 18.87 10.81
CA ALA A 398 -21.70 19.82 11.34
C ALA A 398 -22.66 20.32 10.26
N GLY A 399 -23.93 20.57 10.64
CA GLY A 399 -24.97 21.14 9.79
C GLY A 399 -25.97 20.13 9.25
N ALA A 400 -26.87 20.61 8.38
CA ALA A 400 -27.89 19.76 7.77
C ALA A 400 -27.32 18.92 6.63
N ALA A 401 -27.83 17.68 6.49
CA ALA A 401 -27.52 16.82 5.37
C ALA A 401 -28.79 16.24 4.75
N SER A 402 -28.77 15.99 3.45
CA SER A 402 -29.82 15.26 2.73
C SER A 402 -29.18 14.13 1.92
N PHE A 403 -29.89 13.01 1.87
CA PHE A 403 -29.54 11.87 1.01
C PHE A 403 -30.76 11.53 0.16
N TRP A 404 -30.53 11.33 -1.10
CA TRP A 404 -31.55 10.90 -2.06
C TRP A 404 -31.27 9.46 -2.46
N PHE A 405 -32.26 8.62 -2.38
CA PHE A 405 -32.13 7.21 -2.74
C PHE A 405 -33.45 6.62 -3.26
N GLY A 406 -33.34 5.50 -3.93
CA GLY A 406 -34.51 4.81 -4.46
C GLY A 406 -34.16 3.90 -5.63
N VAL A 407 -35.18 3.48 -6.38
CA VAL A 407 -34.97 2.68 -7.58
C VAL A 407 -35.44 3.48 -8.79
N ARG A 408 -34.55 3.59 -9.79
CA ARG A 408 -34.83 4.26 -11.07
C ARG A 408 -34.25 3.43 -12.20
N ASN A 409 -35.05 3.17 -13.23
CA ASN A 409 -34.67 2.35 -14.38
C ASN A 409 -34.17 0.94 -14.02
N GLY A 410 -34.70 0.35 -12.94
CA GLY A 410 -34.30 -0.98 -12.47
C GLY A 410 -33.01 -1.04 -11.67
N HIS A 411 -32.44 0.10 -11.31
CA HIS A 411 -31.22 0.20 -10.48
C HIS A 411 -31.50 1.00 -9.21
N PHE A 412 -31.00 0.49 -8.10
CA PHE A 412 -30.95 1.28 -6.87
C PHE A 412 -29.90 2.40 -7.02
N TYR A 413 -30.19 3.57 -6.47
CA TYR A 413 -29.22 4.65 -6.33
C TYR A 413 -29.24 5.25 -4.93
N LEU A 414 -28.11 5.80 -4.52
CA LEU A 414 -27.92 6.59 -3.29
C LEU A 414 -26.95 7.73 -3.59
N THR A 415 -27.32 8.97 -3.21
CA THR A 415 -26.48 10.15 -3.38
C THR A 415 -26.72 11.17 -2.27
N ASN A 416 -25.73 12.03 -1.99
CA ASN A 416 -25.86 13.24 -1.19
C ASN A 416 -26.01 14.51 -2.03
N ASP A 417 -26.06 14.37 -3.36
CA ASP A 417 -26.33 15.48 -4.29
C ASP A 417 -27.29 15.04 -5.38
N ARG A 418 -28.52 15.59 -5.32
CA ARG A 418 -29.60 15.21 -6.25
C ARG A 418 -29.25 15.50 -7.72
N SER A 419 -28.42 16.50 -7.98
CA SER A 419 -28.03 16.86 -9.35
C SER A 419 -27.33 15.72 -10.08
N LEU A 420 -26.65 14.81 -9.34
CA LEU A 420 -25.96 13.67 -9.90
C LEU A 420 -26.89 12.59 -10.47
N VAL A 421 -28.13 12.51 -9.98
CA VAL A 421 -29.14 11.54 -10.46
C VAL A 421 -29.70 11.92 -11.82
N ASP A 422 -29.89 13.21 -12.02
CA ASP A 422 -30.56 13.76 -13.22
C ASP A 422 -29.54 14.19 -14.29
N CYS A 423 -28.24 14.05 -14.00
CA CYS A 423 -27.18 14.48 -14.89
C CYS A 423 -27.10 13.57 -16.13
N ARG A 424 -27.40 14.14 -17.31
CA ARG A 424 -27.01 13.51 -18.57
C ARG A 424 -25.53 13.83 -18.80
N VAL A 425 -24.73 12.79 -19.03
CA VAL A 425 -23.30 12.95 -19.32
C VAL A 425 -23.14 13.46 -20.75
N PRO A 426 -22.83 14.76 -20.98
CA PRO A 426 -22.52 15.25 -22.31
C PRO A 426 -21.07 14.85 -22.67
N GLY A 427 -20.88 14.17 -23.81
CA GLY A 427 -19.57 13.88 -24.34
C GLY A 427 -19.01 12.51 -23.93
N LEU A 428 -17.70 12.47 -23.62
CA LEU A 428 -16.99 11.22 -23.33
C LEU A 428 -17.33 10.69 -21.93
N THR A 429 -17.57 9.38 -21.84
CA THR A 429 -17.85 8.67 -20.60
C THR A 429 -16.63 7.85 -20.15
N LEU A 430 -16.70 7.23 -18.96
CA LEU A 430 -15.66 6.31 -18.50
C LEU A 430 -15.37 5.17 -19.47
N ARG A 431 -16.33 4.81 -20.34
CA ARG A 431 -16.13 3.81 -21.40
C ARG A 431 -15.08 4.22 -22.44
N ASN A 432 -14.79 5.51 -22.53
CA ASN A 432 -13.76 6.05 -23.44
C ASN A 432 -12.37 6.16 -22.79
N CYS A 433 -12.25 5.85 -21.48
CA CYS A 433 -10.96 5.84 -20.80
C CYS A 433 -10.09 4.66 -21.29
N GLU A 434 -8.78 4.86 -21.29
CA GLU A 434 -7.78 3.86 -21.69
C GLU A 434 -7.98 2.52 -20.97
N TRP A 435 -8.26 2.57 -19.66
CA TRP A 435 -8.44 1.40 -18.80
C TRP A 435 -9.83 0.73 -18.91
N SER A 436 -10.77 1.30 -19.63
CA SER A 436 -12.17 0.85 -19.65
C SER A 436 -12.36 -0.61 -20.08
N GLY A 437 -11.52 -1.09 -21.01
CA GLY A 437 -11.53 -2.46 -21.49
C GLY A 437 -11.14 -3.50 -20.44
N GLU A 438 -10.49 -3.07 -19.36
CA GLU A 438 -9.99 -3.94 -18.30
C GLU A 438 -10.99 -4.16 -17.16
N VAL A 439 -12.08 -3.42 -17.11
CA VAL A 439 -13.07 -3.46 -16.02
C VAL A 439 -13.85 -4.76 -15.99
N LYS A 440 -14.30 -5.20 -17.16
CA LYS A 440 -15.13 -6.41 -17.28
C LYS A 440 -14.36 -7.66 -16.90
N GLY A 441 -14.99 -8.52 -16.12
CA GLY A 441 -14.41 -9.78 -15.64
C GLY A 441 -13.60 -9.65 -14.35
N LYS A 442 -13.34 -8.42 -13.86
CA LYS A 442 -12.68 -8.21 -12.55
C LYS A 442 -13.65 -8.47 -11.41
N ARG A 443 -13.15 -8.85 -10.25
CA ARG A 443 -13.95 -8.92 -9.00
C ARG A 443 -14.28 -7.53 -8.48
N TYR A 444 -13.31 -6.65 -8.56
CA TYR A 444 -13.48 -5.21 -8.33
C TYR A 444 -12.49 -4.42 -9.18
N PHE A 445 -12.84 -3.18 -9.40
CA PHE A 445 -12.03 -2.22 -10.12
C PHE A 445 -12.21 -0.83 -9.50
N VAL A 446 -11.10 -0.12 -9.29
CA VAL A 446 -11.07 1.25 -8.78
C VAL A 446 -10.26 2.09 -9.74
N SER A 447 -10.74 3.27 -10.08
CA SER A 447 -9.97 4.29 -10.80
C SER A 447 -9.94 5.59 -10.03
N LEU A 448 -8.77 6.22 -9.99
CA LEU A 448 -8.52 7.55 -9.42
C LEU A 448 -7.92 8.43 -10.51
N ASN A 449 -8.57 9.52 -10.83
CA ASN A 449 -8.05 10.53 -11.75
C ASN A 449 -7.11 11.48 -11.00
N LEU A 450 -5.82 11.15 -10.99
CA LEU A 450 -4.80 11.91 -10.26
C LEU A 450 -4.49 13.23 -10.93
N ARG A 451 -4.67 13.34 -12.26
CA ARG A 451 -4.51 14.60 -13.01
C ARG A 451 -5.45 15.68 -12.49
N MET A 452 -6.73 15.33 -12.34
CA MET A 452 -7.76 16.24 -11.82
C MET A 452 -7.45 16.66 -10.37
N MET A 453 -6.96 15.73 -9.55
CA MET A 453 -6.58 16.01 -8.16
C MET A 453 -5.36 16.94 -8.08
N GLY A 454 -4.44 16.89 -9.04
CA GLY A 454 -3.23 17.72 -9.08
C GLY A 454 -3.45 19.13 -9.65
N GLU A 455 -4.38 19.29 -10.59
CA GLU A 455 -4.55 20.56 -11.33
C GLU A 455 -5.53 21.54 -10.67
N GLU A 456 -6.57 21.07 -9.98
CA GLU A 456 -7.69 21.90 -9.52
C GLU A 456 -7.82 22.03 -8.00
N SER A 457 -6.93 21.46 -7.23
CA SER A 457 -7.12 21.41 -5.77
C SER A 457 -6.78 22.71 -5.06
N GLY A 458 -7.74 23.62 -4.96
CA GLY A 458 -7.71 24.75 -4.02
C GLY A 458 -7.52 24.31 -2.55
N MET A 459 -7.75 23.03 -2.25
CA MET A 459 -7.56 22.44 -0.93
C MET A 459 -6.06 22.27 -0.57
N TRP A 460 -5.17 22.24 -1.56
CA TRP A 460 -3.73 22.04 -1.38
C TRP A 460 -2.90 23.33 -1.42
N THR A 461 -3.50 24.46 -1.84
CA THR A 461 -2.81 25.78 -1.87
C THR A 461 -2.53 26.35 -0.48
N SER A 462 -3.13 25.80 0.58
CA SER A 462 -2.88 26.20 1.96
C SER A 462 -1.66 25.51 2.60
N VAL A 463 -1.08 24.50 1.96
CA VAL A 463 0.15 23.84 2.42
C VAL A 463 1.33 24.58 1.81
N GLN A 464 1.80 25.62 2.48
CA GLN A 464 3.07 26.27 2.18
C GLN A 464 4.24 25.31 2.41
N GLY A 465 4.80 24.82 1.33
CA GLY A 465 5.92 23.90 1.27
C GLY A 465 5.61 22.79 0.26
N MET A 466 6.48 22.58 -0.73
CA MET A 466 6.32 21.50 -1.70
C MET A 466 6.31 20.15 -0.98
N SER A 467 5.11 19.67 -0.64
CA SER A 467 4.96 18.32 -0.11
C SER A 467 5.36 17.31 -1.17
N PRO A 468 6.13 16.25 -0.85
CA PRO A 468 6.43 15.17 -1.78
C PRO A 468 5.19 14.61 -2.50
N VAL A 469 4.03 14.64 -1.83
CA VAL A 469 2.75 14.22 -2.40
C VAL A 469 2.32 15.10 -3.58
N PHE A 470 2.49 16.41 -3.48
CA PHE A 470 2.11 17.33 -4.56
C PHE A 470 3.00 17.14 -5.80
N PHE A 471 4.27 16.91 -5.58
CA PHE A 471 5.22 16.57 -6.62
C PHE A 471 4.78 15.29 -7.38
N VAL A 472 4.49 14.22 -6.65
CA VAL A 472 4.01 12.95 -7.21
C VAL A 472 2.73 13.15 -8.04
N LEU A 473 1.75 13.92 -7.55
CA LEU A 473 0.50 14.20 -8.27
C LEU A 473 0.72 14.95 -9.59
N ARG A 474 1.72 15.82 -9.68
CA ARG A 474 2.04 16.54 -10.94
C ARG A 474 2.52 15.61 -12.04
N LEU A 475 3.23 14.55 -11.70
CA LEU A 475 3.70 13.54 -12.65
C LEU A 475 2.62 12.52 -13.01
N SER A 476 1.55 12.44 -12.21
CA SER A 476 0.54 11.40 -12.30
C SER A 476 -0.58 11.75 -13.28
N ASP A 477 -1.09 10.73 -13.96
CA ASP A 477 -2.29 10.80 -14.79
C ASP A 477 -3.47 10.14 -14.05
N TYR A 478 -3.43 8.84 -13.86
CA TYR A 478 -4.43 8.10 -13.11
C TYR A 478 -3.81 6.89 -12.38
N LEU A 479 -4.57 6.37 -11.43
CA LEU A 479 -4.29 5.13 -10.72
C LEU A 479 -5.45 4.18 -10.92
N VAL A 480 -5.18 2.91 -11.26
CA VAL A 480 -6.17 1.84 -11.22
C VAL A 480 -5.76 0.74 -10.26
N ILE A 481 -6.74 0.20 -9.55
CA ILE A 481 -6.60 -0.96 -8.66
C ILE A 481 -7.61 -2.00 -9.09
N LYS A 482 -7.17 -3.22 -9.33
CA LYS A 482 -8.01 -4.30 -9.86
C LYS A 482 -7.64 -5.65 -9.26
N SER A 483 -8.60 -6.56 -9.23
CA SER A 483 -8.39 -7.94 -8.83
C SER A 483 -9.25 -8.88 -9.67
N ASP A 484 -8.67 -9.99 -10.10
CA ASP A 484 -9.35 -11.05 -10.83
C ASP A 484 -9.90 -12.13 -9.89
N ASP A 485 -9.17 -12.43 -8.83
CA ASP A 485 -9.39 -13.58 -7.96
C ASP A 485 -9.70 -13.21 -6.48
N GLY A 486 -9.71 -11.90 -6.17
CA GLY A 486 -9.92 -11.41 -4.80
C GLY A 486 -8.75 -11.62 -3.84
N LYS A 487 -7.72 -12.38 -4.21
CA LYS A 487 -6.49 -12.60 -3.43
C LYS A 487 -5.32 -11.78 -3.95
N THR A 488 -5.25 -11.67 -5.28
CA THR A 488 -4.24 -10.87 -5.97
C THR A 488 -4.79 -9.50 -6.30
N VAL A 489 -4.13 -8.48 -5.84
CA VAL A 489 -4.43 -7.08 -6.14
C VAL A 489 -3.34 -6.53 -7.04
N ARG A 490 -3.71 -5.94 -8.16
CA ARG A 490 -2.80 -5.23 -9.04
C ARG A 490 -3.16 -3.75 -9.06
N MET A 491 -2.18 -2.91 -8.74
CA MET A 491 -2.25 -1.45 -8.82
C MET A 491 -1.33 -0.98 -9.96
N GLU A 492 -1.86 -0.14 -10.83
CA GLU A 492 -1.12 0.51 -11.90
C GLU A 492 -1.25 2.02 -11.74
N TRP A 493 -0.14 2.65 -11.44
CA TRP A 493 -0.04 4.09 -11.36
C TRP A 493 0.56 4.60 -12.67
N LYS A 494 -0.26 5.26 -13.49
CA LYS A 494 0.13 5.80 -14.79
C LYS A 494 0.67 7.22 -14.65
N MET A 495 1.84 7.44 -15.23
CA MET A 495 2.49 8.74 -15.32
C MET A 495 1.94 9.54 -16.51
N ARG A 496 2.07 10.87 -16.50
CA ARG A 496 1.70 11.71 -17.64
C ARG A 496 2.62 11.48 -18.85
N ASN A 497 3.92 11.35 -18.61
CA ASN A 497 4.88 10.95 -19.63
C ASN A 497 4.90 9.42 -19.75
N ARG A 498 4.45 8.90 -20.91
CA ARG A 498 4.35 7.46 -21.19
C ARG A 498 5.62 6.85 -21.78
N GLU A 499 6.52 7.69 -22.27
CA GLU A 499 7.68 7.25 -23.07
C GLU A 499 8.94 7.05 -22.21
N GLU A 500 8.91 7.49 -20.96
CA GLU A 500 10.06 7.48 -20.07
C GLU A 500 9.79 6.59 -18.85
N ASN A 501 10.82 5.89 -18.37
CA ASN A 501 10.68 5.03 -17.18
C ASN A 501 10.19 5.84 -15.97
N ALA A 502 9.24 5.28 -15.23
CA ALA A 502 8.63 5.96 -14.10
C ALA A 502 9.64 6.32 -13.01
N LEU A 503 10.63 5.45 -12.73
CA LEU A 503 11.66 5.74 -11.73
C LEU A 503 12.51 6.95 -12.15
N LYS A 504 12.88 7.04 -13.43
CA LYS A 504 13.63 8.19 -13.95
C LYS A 504 12.85 9.49 -13.75
N GLN A 505 11.56 9.50 -14.10
CA GLN A 505 10.69 10.67 -13.90
C GLN A 505 10.62 11.09 -12.44
N LEU A 506 10.59 10.12 -11.50
CA LEU A 506 10.57 10.40 -10.06
C LEU A 506 11.90 10.93 -9.53
N VAL A 507 13.01 10.50 -10.07
CA VAL A 507 14.36 10.92 -9.64
C VAL A 507 14.72 12.30 -10.21
N GLU A 508 14.54 12.53 -11.52
CA GLU A 508 14.96 13.77 -12.18
C GLU A 508 14.15 15.00 -11.76
N ASN A 509 12.95 14.80 -11.29
CA ASN A 509 12.07 15.90 -10.92
C ASN A 509 11.99 16.13 -9.38
N ASN A 510 12.75 15.40 -8.57
CA ASN A 510 12.80 15.54 -7.10
C ASN A 510 14.01 16.41 -6.71
#